data_213ee08426800e0a043482800ec4314e
#
_entry.id   213ee08426800e0a043482800ec4314e
#
_cell.length_a   1.000
_cell.length_b   1.000
_cell.length_c   1.000
_cell.angle_alpha   90.00
_cell.angle_beta   90.00
_cell.angle_gamma   90.00
#
_symmetry.space_group_name_H-M   'P 1'
#
loop_
_entity.id
_entity.type
_entity.pdbx_description
1 polymer ?
#
loop_
_entity_poly.entity_id
_entity_poly.type
_entity_poly.pdbx_seq_one_letter_code
_entity_poly.pdbx_strand_id
1 'polypeptide(L)'
;MVDWENMKTLSVLFVLLFVSGLLLAQSTPQQQSQPQSPAQPQQPPPAKSQVDPLPDPISNNAVAALRVHWQLLLFSFMGMGAKKTGDAITNTAFSLDATEGNWSAIHPVPGTAGRIGAMAAGVRDQLYLFGGYVVYAQGGEMVVPDVGAYQPSHDRWFRSADIPKPVADSVIGVYRDRYVYLVGGRSNAGVVNNVQVYDVEKDMWSQATPIPGPAVFGHAGGLVGETIVYVDGARENPSGNPKYVASDECWMGKIDHHDRTKIQWTKLPSHPGTARYRIAGGGSETDQKIYFAGGTDNPYDYNGIGFDGKPSDPSPVTFDFNLRTKKWETINDNTPDPTMDHRGLLVTHEGLVLIGGMETGQKVTARVTLLSKEPKAK
;
A
#
# COMPACT_ATOMS: atom_id res chain seq x y z
N MET A 1 11.39 45.85 -35.70
CA MET A 1 12.14 47.12 -35.55
C MET A 1 11.14 48.15 -35.10
N VAL A 2 10.95 48.33 -33.83
CA VAL A 2 10.36 49.51 -33.20
C VAL A 2 11.04 49.65 -31.85
N ASP A 3 11.46 50.86 -31.62
CA ASP A 3 12.47 51.39 -30.76
C ASP A 3 12.08 51.43 -29.27
N TRP A 4 13.08 51.25 -28.43
CA TRP A 4 13.03 51.41 -26.99
C TRP A 4 13.76 52.69 -26.65
N GLU A 5 13.05 53.71 -26.18
CA GLU A 5 13.55 54.71 -25.22
C GLU A 5 12.50 55.77 -24.89
N ASN A 6 12.60 56.24 -23.62
CA ASN A 6 12.03 57.45 -23.03
C ASN A 6 10.62 57.37 -22.40
N MET A 7 10.64 57.30 -21.07
CA MET A 7 10.00 58.39 -20.30
C MET A 7 10.54 58.51 -18.90
N LYS A 8 11.08 59.71 -18.67
CA LYS A 8 11.67 60.23 -17.42
C LYS A 8 10.57 60.72 -16.47
N THR A 9 10.80 60.42 -15.16
CA THR A 9 10.55 61.29 -13.99
C THR A 9 9.51 62.39 -14.02
N LEU A 10 8.53 62.31 -13.08
CA LEU A 10 7.89 63.51 -12.54
C LEU A 10 7.85 63.43 -10.98
N SER A 11 8.70 64.25 -10.37
CA SER A 11 8.67 64.54 -8.93
C SER A 11 7.59 65.61 -8.68
N VAL A 12 6.70 65.34 -7.70
CA VAL A 12 5.83 66.42 -7.18
C VAL A 12 6.13 66.62 -5.70
N LEU A 13 6.65 67.81 -5.44
CA LEU A 13 6.91 68.43 -4.16
C LEU A 13 5.59 68.92 -3.56
N PHE A 14 5.22 68.50 -2.34
CA PHE A 14 4.18 69.18 -1.57
C PHE A 14 4.75 69.81 -0.30
N VAL A 15 4.52 71.11 -0.17
CA VAL A 15 4.99 72.04 0.84
C VAL A 15 4.17 71.89 2.13
N LEU A 16 4.88 71.90 3.26
CA LEU A 16 4.36 71.98 4.63
C LEU A 16 3.68 73.33 4.92
N LEU A 17 2.52 73.27 5.56
CA LEU A 17 1.97 74.38 6.33
C LEU A 17 1.76 73.90 7.79
N PHE A 18 2.50 74.56 8.71
CA PHE A 18 2.37 74.47 10.14
C PHE A 18 1.12 75.21 10.61
N VAL A 19 0.25 74.55 11.37
CA VAL A 19 -0.71 75.22 12.24
C VAL A 19 -0.54 74.63 13.66
N SER A 20 -0.08 75.42 14.56
CA SER A 20 0.09 75.13 15.99
C SER A 20 -1.25 75.12 16.71
N GLY A 21 -1.67 73.97 17.18
CA GLY A 21 -2.82 73.84 18.11
C GLY A 21 -2.35 73.08 19.36
N LEU A 22 -2.25 73.80 20.46
CA LEU A 22 -1.98 73.27 21.81
C LEU A 22 -3.25 72.55 22.32
N LEU A 23 -3.22 71.26 22.50
CA LEU A 23 -4.22 70.51 23.22
C LEU A 23 -3.56 69.59 24.23
N LEU A 24 -3.99 69.79 25.49
CA LEU A 24 -3.58 69.07 26.68
C LEU A 24 -3.84 67.55 26.50
N ALA A 25 -2.78 66.79 26.60
CA ALA A 25 -2.88 65.32 26.61
C ALA A 25 -3.21 64.82 28.01
N GLN A 26 -4.37 64.19 28.15
CA GLN A 26 -4.67 63.30 29.25
C GLN A 26 -4.00 61.94 29.00
N SER A 27 -3.12 61.53 29.92
CA SER A 27 -2.42 60.26 29.87
C SER A 27 -3.35 59.10 30.23
N THR A 28 -3.66 58.28 29.25
CA THR A 28 -4.26 56.94 29.44
C THR A 28 -3.14 55.95 29.80
N PRO A 29 -3.33 55.04 30.78
CA PRO A 29 -2.28 54.08 31.12
C PRO A 29 -2.10 53.08 29.98
N GLN A 30 -0.86 52.93 29.52
CA GLN A 30 -0.42 51.86 28.60
C GLN A 30 -0.62 50.51 29.29
N GLN A 31 -1.49 49.69 28.78
CA GLN A 31 -1.55 48.29 29.09
C GLN A 31 -0.27 47.61 28.54
N GLN A 32 0.61 47.19 29.45
CA GLN A 32 1.76 46.36 29.14
C GLN A 32 1.24 45.03 28.56
N SER A 33 1.51 44.79 27.29
CA SER A 33 1.32 43.49 26.66
C SER A 33 2.28 42.47 27.31
N GLN A 34 1.72 41.50 28.04
CA GLN A 34 2.48 40.35 28.51
C GLN A 34 3.05 39.56 27.32
N PRO A 35 4.28 39.06 27.40
CA PRO A 35 4.83 38.21 26.37
C PRO A 35 3.99 36.92 26.30
N GLN A 36 3.44 36.63 25.15
CA GLN A 36 2.77 35.37 24.88
C GLN A 36 3.80 34.25 25.03
N SER A 37 3.55 33.31 25.93
CA SER A 37 4.30 32.06 26.04
C SER A 37 4.30 31.35 24.67
N PRO A 38 5.42 30.75 24.24
CA PRO A 38 5.45 29.98 23.00
C PRO A 38 4.39 28.89 23.06
N ALA A 39 3.59 28.81 22.00
CA ALA A 39 2.55 27.76 21.86
C ALA A 39 3.22 26.39 22.00
N GLN A 40 2.81 25.63 23.00
CA GLN A 40 3.23 24.24 23.13
C GLN A 40 2.80 23.48 21.88
N PRO A 41 3.64 22.57 21.33
CA PRO A 41 3.23 21.69 20.25
C PRO A 41 1.96 20.94 20.67
N GLN A 42 0.89 21.12 19.93
CA GLN A 42 -0.35 20.38 20.17
C GLN A 42 -0.04 18.90 20.02
N GLN A 43 -0.25 18.12 21.08
CA GLN A 43 -0.24 16.67 20.99
C GLN A 43 -1.35 16.21 20.05
N PRO A 44 -1.08 15.26 19.14
CA PRO A 44 -2.11 14.71 18.29
C PRO A 44 -3.24 14.13 19.17
N PRO A 45 -4.49 14.22 18.73
CA PRO A 45 -5.60 13.61 19.44
C PRO A 45 -5.38 12.08 19.58
N PRO A 46 -5.81 11.44 20.67
CA PRO A 46 -5.69 10.00 20.84
C PRO A 46 -6.44 9.29 19.70
N ALA A 47 -5.79 8.28 19.10
CA ALA A 47 -6.40 7.47 18.06
C ALA A 47 -7.69 6.80 18.57
N LYS A 48 -8.71 6.70 17.71
CA LYS A 48 -9.91 5.91 18.02
C LYS A 48 -9.50 4.45 18.27
N SER A 49 -10.05 3.84 19.29
CA SER A 49 -9.81 2.44 19.62
C SER A 49 -10.40 1.45 18.60
N GLN A 50 -11.20 1.93 17.67
CA GLN A 50 -11.86 1.12 16.63
C GLN A 50 -11.91 1.88 15.31
N VAL A 51 -11.48 1.22 14.24
CA VAL A 51 -11.57 1.72 12.86
C VAL A 51 -12.89 1.25 12.27
N ASP A 52 -13.61 2.15 11.62
CA ASP A 52 -14.88 1.83 10.97
C ASP A 52 -14.67 0.84 9.80
N PRO A 53 -15.64 -0.02 9.49
CA PRO A 53 -15.59 -0.84 8.29
C PRO A 53 -15.63 0.05 7.03
N LEU A 54 -15.16 -0.49 5.91
CA LEU A 54 -15.34 0.13 4.60
C LEU A 54 -16.84 0.34 4.31
N PRO A 55 -17.20 1.34 3.48
CA PRO A 55 -18.59 1.57 3.08
C PRO A 55 -19.24 0.35 2.43
N ASP A 56 -18.48 -0.40 1.63
CA ASP A 56 -18.93 -1.59 0.92
C ASP A 56 -18.00 -2.78 1.17
N PRO A 57 -18.52 -4.02 1.19
CA PRO A 57 -17.70 -5.22 1.21
C PRO A 57 -16.80 -5.31 -0.01
N ILE A 58 -15.51 -5.55 0.21
CA ILE A 58 -14.49 -5.64 -0.84
C ILE A 58 -13.42 -6.68 -0.51
N SER A 59 -12.97 -7.41 -1.51
CA SER A 59 -11.78 -8.27 -1.43
C SER A 59 -10.84 -7.98 -2.59
N ASN A 60 -9.62 -8.48 -2.54
CA ASN A 60 -8.64 -8.27 -3.60
C ASN A 60 -8.34 -6.78 -3.88
N ASN A 61 -8.64 -5.91 -2.94
CA ASN A 61 -8.37 -4.48 -3.00
C ASN A 61 -6.90 -4.20 -2.76
N ALA A 62 -6.31 -3.31 -3.56
CA ALA A 62 -4.97 -2.81 -3.30
C ALA A 62 -5.01 -1.87 -2.09
N VAL A 63 -4.11 -2.07 -1.14
CA VAL A 63 -4.05 -1.28 0.09
C VAL A 63 -2.68 -0.64 0.27
N ALA A 64 -2.67 0.58 0.78
CA ALA A 64 -1.43 1.28 1.11
C ALA A 64 -1.64 2.21 2.30
N ALA A 65 -0.54 2.57 2.96
CA ALA A 65 -0.51 3.61 3.98
C ALA A 65 0.42 4.74 3.53
N LEU A 66 0.09 5.95 3.92
CA LEU A 66 0.90 7.12 3.67
C LEU A 66 0.90 8.02 4.91
N ARG A 67 2.09 8.47 5.31
CA ARG A 67 2.20 9.47 6.37
C ARG A 67 2.36 10.84 5.74
N VAL A 68 1.36 11.70 5.98
CA VAL A 68 1.37 13.09 5.53
C VAL A 68 1.50 13.97 6.78
N HIS A 69 2.65 14.61 6.96
CA HIS A 69 3.02 15.30 8.19
C HIS A 69 2.96 14.33 9.39
N TRP A 70 2.04 14.57 10.34
CA TRP A 70 1.82 13.73 11.51
C TRP A 70 0.66 12.74 11.35
N GLN A 71 -0.18 12.88 10.30
CA GLN A 71 -1.33 12.02 10.03
C GLN A 71 -0.90 10.74 9.33
N LEU A 72 -1.44 9.61 9.77
CA LEU A 72 -1.36 8.33 9.08
C LEU A 72 -2.65 8.11 8.31
N LEU A 73 -2.55 8.11 6.99
CA LEU A 73 -3.67 7.83 6.10
C LEU A 73 -3.58 6.39 5.60
N LEU A 74 -4.68 5.67 5.68
CA LEU A 74 -4.84 4.33 5.10
C LEU A 74 -5.71 4.42 3.86
N PHE A 75 -5.40 3.62 2.85
CA PHE A 75 -6.09 3.66 1.56
C PHE A 75 -6.51 2.26 1.12
N SER A 76 -7.67 2.21 0.46
CA SER A 76 -8.19 1.02 -0.23
C SER A 76 -8.61 1.42 -1.64
N PHE A 77 -8.08 0.71 -2.64
CA PHE A 77 -8.30 0.99 -4.05
C PHE A 77 -8.85 -0.24 -4.75
N MET A 78 -9.91 -0.06 -5.55
CA MET A 78 -10.48 -1.09 -6.41
C MET A 78 -10.85 -2.38 -5.63
N GLY A 79 -11.04 -3.46 -6.33
CA GLY A 79 -11.27 -4.80 -5.77
C GLY A 79 -12.57 -5.43 -6.22
N MET A 80 -12.85 -6.60 -5.65
CA MET A 80 -13.99 -7.45 -5.94
C MET A 80 -15.07 -7.26 -4.87
N GLY A 81 -16.26 -6.85 -5.30
CA GLY A 81 -17.43 -6.74 -4.42
C GLY A 81 -18.09 -8.08 -4.08
N ALA A 82 -19.13 -8.02 -3.27
CA ALA A 82 -19.77 -9.19 -2.66
C ALA A 82 -20.32 -10.25 -3.65
N LYS A 83 -20.71 -9.86 -4.88
CA LYS A 83 -21.19 -10.79 -5.90
C LYS A 83 -20.11 -11.73 -6.45
N LYS A 84 -18.84 -11.33 -6.37
CA LYS A 84 -17.67 -12.09 -6.89
C LYS A 84 -17.78 -12.42 -8.39
N THR A 85 -18.28 -11.49 -9.17
CA THR A 85 -18.42 -11.55 -10.64
C THR A 85 -17.69 -10.38 -11.29
N GLY A 86 -17.35 -10.48 -12.56
CA GLY A 86 -16.60 -9.44 -13.26
C GLY A 86 -17.26 -8.05 -13.20
N ASP A 87 -18.59 -7.98 -13.19
CA ASP A 87 -19.37 -6.74 -13.03
C ASP A 87 -19.38 -6.18 -11.58
N ALA A 88 -18.90 -6.95 -10.62
CA ALA A 88 -18.71 -6.51 -9.24
C ALA A 88 -17.29 -5.96 -8.95
N ILE A 89 -16.39 -5.95 -9.94
CA ILE A 89 -15.09 -5.34 -9.80
C ILE A 89 -15.24 -3.84 -9.93
N THR A 90 -14.82 -3.11 -8.90
CA THR A 90 -14.99 -1.66 -8.81
C THR A 90 -13.67 -0.91 -8.97
N ASN A 91 -13.75 0.34 -9.43
CA ASN A 91 -12.65 1.29 -9.43
C ASN A 91 -12.75 2.30 -8.26
N THR A 92 -13.62 2.06 -7.28
CA THR A 92 -13.77 2.92 -6.11
C THR A 92 -12.47 3.04 -5.32
N ALA A 93 -12.30 4.17 -4.68
CA ALA A 93 -11.15 4.45 -3.85
C ALA A 93 -11.60 5.14 -2.55
N PHE A 94 -10.97 4.74 -1.46
CA PHE A 94 -11.29 5.26 -0.13
C PHE A 94 -10.01 5.60 0.62
N SER A 95 -10.07 6.66 1.41
CA SER A 95 -9.04 7.01 2.40
C SER A 95 -9.62 7.07 3.79
N LEU A 96 -8.78 6.80 4.79
CA LEU A 96 -9.12 6.87 6.19
C LEU A 96 -7.97 7.57 6.93
N ASP A 97 -8.28 8.60 7.69
CA ASP A 97 -7.37 9.13 8.70
C ASP A 97 -7.41 8.21 9.92
N ALA A 98 -6.27 7.61 10.28
CA ALA A 98 -6.19 6.68 11.39
C ALA A 98 -6.56 7.31 12.75
N THR A 99 -6.51 8.65 12.87
CA THR A 99 -6.93 9.36 14.09
C THR A 99 -8.43 9.55 14.18
N GLU A 100 -9.10 9.70 13.03
CA GLU A 100 -10.56 9.89 12.96
C GLU A 100 -11.32 8.56 12.89
N GLY A 101 -10.72 7.56 12.24
CA GLY A 101 -11.27 6.22 12.11
C GLY A 101 -12.41 6.07 11.10
N ASN A 102 -12.70 7.10 10.28
CA ASN A 102 -13.79 7.11 9.31
C ASN A 102 -13.24 7.01 7.87
N TRP A 103 -13.91 6.27 7.01
CA TRP A 103 -13.61 6.22 5.58
C TRP A 103 -14.28 7.36 4.83
N SER A 104 -13.51 7.98 3.94
CA SER A 104 -13.99 8.96 2.98
C SER A 104 -13.75 8.46 1.56
N ALA A 105 -14.76 8.61 0.69
CA ALA A 105 -14.55 8.38 -0.73
C ALA A 105 -13.63 9.46 -1.31
N ILE A 106 -12.69 9.04 -2.12
CA ILE A 106 -11.78 9.90 -2.88
C ILE A 106 -11.99 9.67 -4.38
N HIS A 107 -11.36 10.48 -5.23
CA HIS A 107 -11.47 10.27 -6.67
C HIS A 107 -11.19 8.82 -7.05
N PRO A 108 -12.11 8.15 -7.75
CA PRO A 108 -11.96 6.76 -8.14
C PRO A 108 -10.74 6.59 -9.05
N VAL A 109 -10.19 5.38 -9.06
CA VAL A 109 -9.07 5.04 -9.94
C VAL A 109 -9.48 5.25 -11.41
N PRO A 110 -8.70 6.03 -12.20
CA PRO A 110 -9.05 6.30 -13.59
C PRO A 110 -9.12 5.02 -14.44
N GLY A 111 -10.06 5.04 -15.39
CA GLY A 111 -10.32 3.92 -16.29
C GLY A 111 -11.79 3.54 -16.32
N THR A 112 -12.17 2.74 -17.30
CA THR A 112 -13.56 2.30 -17.51
C THR A 112 -13.94 1.05 -16.72
N ALA A 113 -12.95 0.36 -16.17
CA ALA A 113 -13.14 -0.87 -15.39
C ALA A 113 -12.24 -0.87 -14.15
N GLY A 114 -12.75 -1.42 -13.07
CA GLY A 114 -11.94 -1.76 -11.91
C GLY A 114 -10.98 -2.92 -12.22
N ARG A 115 -10.04 -3.13 -11.32
CA ARG A 115 -9.04 -4.21 -11.42
C ARG A 115 -8.92 -4.93 -10.08
N ILE A 116 -8.47 -6.16 -10.15
CA ILE A 116 -8.07 -6.98 -9.00
C ILE A 116 -6.63 -7.45 -9.19
N GLY A 117 -5.98 -7.89 -8.12
CA GLY A 117 -4.56 -8.25 -8.16
C GLY A 117 -3.61 -7.07 -8.35
N ALA A 118 -4.08 -5.84 -8.21
CA ALA A 118 -3.24 -4.64 -8.24
C ALA A 118 -2.47 -4.48 -6.93
N MET A 119 -1.32 -3.82 -7.00
CA MET A 119 -0.47 -3.52 -5.84
C MET A 119 -0.42 -2.01 -5.62
N ALA A 120 -0.37 -1.57 -4.35
CA ALA A 120 -0.27 -0.16 -4.01
C ALA A 120 0.87 0.10 -3.02
N ALA A 121 1.51 1.26 -3.13
CA ALA A 121 2.54 1.71 -2.20
C ALA A 121 2.50 3.23 -1.99
N GLY A 122 2.71 3.65 -0.75
CA GLY A 122 3.00 5.05 -0.43
C GLY A 122 4.47 5.35 -0.66
N VAL A 123 4.78 6.41 -1.40
CA VAL A 123 6.14 6.89 -1.63
C VAL A 123 6.13 8.40 -1.51
N ARG A 124 6.89 8.94 -0.56
CA ARG A 124 6.90 10.37 -0.22
C ARG A 124 5.51 10.88 0.17
N ASP A 125 4.93 11.75 -0.65
CA ASP A 125 3.61 12.37 -0.48
C ASP A 125 2.55 11.83 -1.45
N GLN A 126 2.84 10.73 -2.16
CA GLN A 126 1.97 10.15 -3.18
C GLN A 126 1.74 8.66 -2.94
N LEU A 127 0.66 8.17 -3.53
CA LEU A 127 0.37 6.74 -3.61
C LEU A 127 0.49 6.29 -5.06
N TYR A 128 1.17 5.17 -5.25
CA TYR A 128 1.31 4.55 -6.55
C TYR A 128 0.51 3.24 -6.58
N LEU A 129 -0.25 3.06 -7.66
CA LEU A 129 -1.07 1.88 -7.91
C LEU A 129 -0.59 1.21 -9.18
N PHE A 130 -0.21 -0.06 -9.07
CA PHE A 130 0.47 -0.80 -10.13
C PHE A 130 -0.35 -1.98 -10.64
N GLY A 131 -0.49 -2.10 -11.97
CA GLY A 131 -0.94 -3.29 -12.66
C GLY A 131 -2.29 -3.82 -12.19
N GLY A 132 -2.31 -5.12 -11.92
CA GLY A 132 -3.54 -5.88 -11.71
C GLY A 132 -4.13 -6.40 -13.02
N TYR A 133 -5.33 -6.96 -12.96
CA TYR A 133 -6.01 -7.49 -14.14
C TYR A 133 -7.49 -7.12 -14.17
N VAL A 134 -8.00 -6.97 -15.35
CA VAL A 134 -9.43 -6.79 -15.65
C VAL A 134 -10.05 -8.15 -15.95
N VAL A 135 -11.32 -8.32 -15.59
CA VAL A 135 -12.15 -9.49 -15.94
C VAL A 135 -13.23 -9.00 -16.89
N TYR A 136 -13.31 -9.57 -18.07
CA TYR A 136 -14.29 -9.18 -19.08
C TYR A 136 -15.65 -9.84 -18.85
N ALA A 137 -16.72 -9.11 -19.17
CA ALA A 137 -18.09 -9.60 -19.03
C ALA A 137 -18.36 -10.87 -19.87
N GLN A 138 -17.66 -11.03 -20.98
CA GLN A 138 -17.75 -12.20 -21.87
C GLN A 138 -16.83 -13.35 -21.44
N GLY A 139 -16.18 -13.21 -20.30
CA GLY A 139 -15.15 -14.13 -19.82
C GLY A 139 -13.76 -13.77 -20.30
N GLY A 140 -12.74 -14.30 -19.61
CA GLY A 140 -11.35 -14.00 -19.85
C GLY A 140 -10.84 -12.85 -18.99
N GLU A 141 -9.52 -12.78 -18.86
CA GLU A 141 -8.81 -11.82 -18.03
C GLU A 141 -7.64 -11.21 -18.82
N MET A 142 -7.27 -9.99 -18.48
CA MET A 142 -6.09 -9.34 -19.02
C MET A 142 -5.34 -8.60 -17.93
N VAL A 143 -4.09 -8.98 -17.72
CA VAL A 143 -3.16 -8.23 -16.88
C VAL A 143 -2.75 -6.96 -17.61
N VAL A 144 -2.87 -5.81 -16.93
CA VAL A 144 -2.65 -4.49 -17.53
C VAL A 144 -1.35 -3.85 -17.03
N PRO A 145 -0.71 -3.01 -17.84
CA PRO A 145 0.55 -2.34 -17.46
C PRO A 145 0.35 -1.07 -16.64
N ASP A 146 -0.87 -0.63 -16.43
CA ASP A 146 -1.19 0.70 -15.93
C ASP A 146 -0.56 1.02 -14.58
N VAL A 147 0.03 2.22 -14.49
CA VAL A 147 0.51 2.81 -13.23
C VAL A 147 -0.17 4.15 -13.03
N GLY A 148 -0.85 4.29 -11.89
CA GLY A 148 -1.46 5.53 -11.45
C GLY A 148 -0.74 6.09 -10.23
N ALA A 149 -0.45 7.38 -10.22
CA ALA A 149 0.02 8.13 -9.07
C ALA A 149 -1.13 8.99 -8.52
N TYR A 150 -1.50 8.80 -7.26
CA TYR A 150 -2.53 9.56 -6.57
C TYR A 150 -1.89 10.54 -5.60
N GLN A 151 -2.29 11.81 -5.67
CA GLN A 151 -1.84 12.88 -4.80
C GLN A 151 -2.96 13.25 -3.82
N PRO A 152 -2.88 12.85 -2.54
CA PRO A 152 -3.93 13.07 -1.56
C PRO A 152 -4.25 14.54 -1.31
N SER A 153 -3.25 15.42 -1.32
CA SER A 153 -3.42 16.85 -1.07
C SER A 153 -4.31 17.58 -2.09
N HIS A 154 -4.52 17.00 -3.27
CA HIS A 154 -5.33 17.56 -4.36
C HIS A 154 -6.45 16.62 -4.80
N ASP A 155 -6.59 15.44 -4.16
CA ASP A 155 -7.52 14.37 -4.55
C ASP A 155 -7.48 14.10 -6.06
N ARG A 156 -6.27 13.86 -6.60
CA ARG A 156 -6.03 13.80 -8.05
C ARG A 156 -5.10 12.66 -8.45
N TRP A 157 -5.44 12.02 -9.58
CA TRP A 157 -4.64 10.99 -10.23
C TRP A 157 -3.80 11.56 -11.38
N PHE A 158 -2.62 10.97 -11.55
CA PHE A 158 -1.72 11.16 -12.68
C PHE A 158 -1.36 9.80 -13.25
N ARG A 159 -1.12 9.75 -14.55
CA ARG A 159 -0.58 8.55 -15.19
C ARG A 159 0.95 8.57 -15.09
N SER A 160 1.52 7.43 -14.77
CA SER A 160 2.96 7.17 -14.77
C SER A 160 3.33 6.15 -15.84
N ALA A 161 4.64 5.92 -16.05
CA ALA A 161 5.14 5.00 -17.05
C ALA A 161 4.65 3.56 -16.80
N ASP A 162 4.15 2.94 -17.85
CA ASP A 162 3.60 1.59 -17.84
C ASP A 162 4.64 0.55 -17.40
N ILE A 163 4.18 -0.48 -16.69
CA ILE A 163 5.01 -1.62 -16.29
C ILE A 163 5.49 -2.36 -17.56
N PRO A 164 6.81 -2.48 -17.79
CA PRO A 164 7.33 -3.09 -19.01
C PRO A 164 6.88 -4.53 -19.23
N LYS A 165 6.79 -5.31 -18.15
CA LYS A 165 6.18 -6.63 -18.14
C LYS A 165 4.97 -6.58 -17.21
N PRO A 166 3.75 -6.41 -17.74
CA PRO A 166 2.55 -6.30 -16.93
C PRO A 166 2.40 -7.46 -15.97
N VAL A 167 2.12 -7.16 -14.70
CA VAL A 167 1.98 -8.16 -13.63
C VAL A 167 0.80 -7.84 -12.72
N ALA A 168 0.25 -8.89 -12.13
CA ALA A 168 -0.73 -8.87 -11.06
C ALA A 168 -0.28 -9.80 -9.94
N ASP A 169 -0.82 -9.62 -8.74
CA ASP A 169 -0.55 -10.50 -7.60
C ASP A 169 0.94 -10.64 -7.26
N SER A 170 1.72 -9.54 -7.40
CA SER A 170 3.15 -9.45 -7.06
C SER A 170 3.35 -9.00 -5.62
N VAL A 171 4.49 -9.31 -5.02
CA VAL A 171 4.95 -8.62 -3.81
C VAL A 171 5.44 -7.23 -4.19
N ILE A 172 5.09 -6.25 -3.36
CA ILE A 172 5.53 -4.86 -3.52
C ILE A 172 6.37 -4.41 -2.33
N GLY A 173 7.38 -3.61 -2.57
CA GLY A 173 8.21 -3.00 -1.52
C GLY A 173 8.81 -1.68 -1.96
N VAL A 174 9.01 -0.76 -1.00
CA VAL A 174 9.58 0.57 -1.25
C VAL A 174 10.98 0.65 -0.64
N TYR A 175 11.95 1.03 -1.45
CA TYR A 175 13.33 1.20 -1.06
C TYR A 175 13.74 2.67 -1.11
N ARG A 176 14.27 3.20 -0.01
CA ARG A 176 14.75 4.58 0.13
C ARG A 176 13.71 5.63 -0.26
N ASP A 177 12.44 5.36 0.02
CA ASP A 177 11.32 6.26 -0.29
C ASP A 177 11.35 6.81 -1.74
N ARG A 178 11.78 5.95 -2.68
CA ARG A 178 11.97 6.30 -4.10
C ARG A 178 11.76 5.14 -5.06
N TYR A 179 12.29 3.97 -4.75
CA TYR A 179 12.30 2.84 -5.65
C TYR A 179 11.23 1.83 -5.25
N VAL A 180 10.30 1.53 -6.16
CA VAL A 180 9.27 0.53 -5.91
C VAL A 180 9.64 -0.76 -6.63
N TYR A 181 9.72 -1.85 -5.89
CA TYR A 181 10.00 -3.19 -6.40
C TYR A 181 8.70 -3.96 -6.57
N LEU A 182 8.50 -4.54 -7.76
CA LEU A 182 7.49 -5.56 -8.01
C LEU A 182 8.22 -6.90 -8.18
N VAL A 183 7.92 -7.85 -7.31
CA VAL A 183 8.64 -9.14 -7.23
C VAL A 183 7.68 -10.27 -7.62
N GLY A 184 8.02 -11.00 -8.68
CA GLY A 184 7.22 -12.11 -9.19
C GLY A 184 5.84 -11.69 -9.72
N GLY A 185 4.85 -12.56 -9.58
CA GLY A 185 3.47 -12.31 -9.96
C GLY A 185 3.01 -13.08 -11.21
N ARG A 186 1.80 -12.76 -11.66
CA ARG A 186 1.18 -13.34 -12.86
C ARG A 186 1.15 -12.32 -13.99
N SER A 187 1.60 -12.70 -15.17
CA SER A 187 1.50 -11.93 -16.41
C SER A 187 0.53 -12.60 -17.39
N ASN A 188 0.27 -11.95 -18.53
CA ASN A 188 -0.53 -12.56 -19.62
C ASN A 188 0.11 -13.82 -20.21
N ALA A 189 1.42 -14.01 -20.05
CA ALA A 189 2.16 -15.17 -20.54
C ALA A 189 2.31 -16.30 -19.49
N GLY A 190 1.75 -16.14 -18.29
CA GLY A 190 1.87 -17.10 -17.17
C GLY A 190 2.53 -16.47 -15.94
N VAL A 191 2.89 -17.32 -14.99
CA VAL A 191 3.57 -16.90 -13.74
C VAL A 191 5.01 -16.54 -14.02
N VAL A 192 5.51 -15.48 -13.39
CA VAL A 192 6.84 -14.92 -13.69
C VAL A 192 7.69 -14.75 -12.43
N ASN A 193 9.01 -14.87 -12.62
CA ASN A 193 10.01 -14.63 -11.57
C ASN A 193 10.74 -13.29 -11.72
N ASN A 194 10.27 -12.42 -12.60
CA ASN A 194 10.86 -11.09 -12.81
C ASN A 194 10.81 -10.26 -11.54
N VAL A 195 11.82 -9.40 -11.37
CA VAL A 195 11.80 -8.31 -10.40
C VAL A 195 11.97 -7.01 -11.16
N GLN A 196 10.99 -6.14 -11.07
CA GLN A 196 10.96 -4.87 -11.77
C GLN A 196 11.05 -3.73 -10.76
N VAL A 197 11.86 -2.71 -11.06
CA VAL A 197 12.12 -1.57 -10.18
C VAL A 197 11.68 -0.30 -10.86
N TYR A 198 10.78 0.42 -10.24
CA TYR A 198 10.30 1.72 -10.68
C TYR A 198 10.97 2.84 -9.88
N ASP A 199 11.60 3.78 -10.56
CA ASP A 199 12.16 5.01 -9.99
C ASP A 199 11.12 6.13 -10.11
N VAL A 200 10.45 6.48 -9.01
CA VAL A 200 9.35 7.47 -9.00
C VAL A 200 9.82 8.89 -9.38
N GLU A 201 11.10 9.22 -9.18
CA GLU A 201 11.63 10.55 -9.56
C GLU A 201 11.88 10.67 -11.06
N LYS A 202 12.23 9.55 -11.71
CA LYS A 202 12.56 9.54 -13.14
C LYS A 202 11.41 9.08 -14.00
N ASP A 203 10.35 8.56 -13.40
CA ASP A 203 9.25 7.87 -14.09
C ASP A 203 9.79 6.77 -15.04
N MET A 204 10.69 5.92 -14.53
CA MET A 204 11.41 4.93 -15.33
C MET A 204 11.50 3.58 -14.64
N TRP A 205 11.45 2.53 -15.46
CA TRP A 205 11.59 1.15 -15.02
C TRP A 205 13.00 0.59 -15.31
N SER A 206 13.41 -0.35 -14.46
CA SER A 206 14.59 -1.20 -14.64
C SER A 206 14.24 -2.64 -14.27
N GLN A 207 14.94 -3.62 -14.88
CA GLN A 207 14.85 -5.01 -14.43
C GLN A 207 15.93 -5.26 -13.38
N ALA A 208 15.58 -5.96 -12.32
CA ALA A 208 16.52 -6.40 -11.30
C ALA A 208 16.74 -7.91 -11.36
N THR A 209 17.68 -8.42 -10.54
CA THR A 209 17.96 -9.87 -10.44
C THR A 209 16.67 -10.62 -10.12
N PRO A 210 16.21 -11.53 -11.00
CA PRO A 210 14.98 -12.28 -10.79
C PRO A 210 15.08 -13.20 -9.58
N ILE A 211 13.92 -13.65 -9.08
CA ILE A 211 13.87 -14.67 -8.04
C ILE A 211 14.41 -16.00 -8.59
N PRO A 212 15.27 -16.73 -7.85
CA PRO A 212 15.92 -17.95 -8.35
C PRO A 212 15.04 -19.20 -8.20
N GLY A 213 13.99 -19.13 -7.38
CA GLY A 213 13.05 -20.22 -7.16
C GLY A 213 11.99 -20.34 -8.24
N PRO A 214 11.00 -21.22 -8.06
CA PRO A 214 9.83 -21.29 -8.91
C PRO A 214 9.14 -19.94 -9.02
N ALA A 215 8.61 -19.63 -10.20
CA ALA A 215 7.78 -18.45 -10.38
C ALA A 215 6.48 -18.59 -9.56
N VAL A 216 6.11 -17.54 -8.83
CA VAL A 216 4.96 -17.51 -7.93
C VAL A 216 4.12 -16.25 -8.10
N PHE A 217 2.82 -16.35 -7.79
CA PHE A 217 1.90 -15.22 -7.73
C PHE A 217 0.98 -15.36 -6.51
N GLY A 218 0.39 -14.25 -6.06
CA GLY A 218 -0.41 -14.25 -4.82
C GLY A 218 0.41 -14.63 -3.59
N HIS A 219 1.72 -14.55 -3.70
CA HIS A 219 2.67 -14.64 -2.60
C HIS A 219 2.67 -13.33 -1.81
N ALA A 220 3.15 -13.38 -0.58
CA ALA A 220 3.23 -12.21 0.28
C ALA A 220 4.66 -11.89 0.68
N GLY A 221 4.88 -10.62 1.02
CA GLY A 221 6.19 -10.19 1.45
C GLY A 221 6.22 -8.75 1.87
N GLY A 222 7.43 -8.26 2.04
CA GLY A 222 7.72 -6.87 2.34
C GLY A 222 9.18 -6.54 2.11
N LEU A 223 9.48 -5.26 2.20
CA LEU A 223 10.84 -4.73 2.12
C LEU A 223 11.11 -3.88 3.35
N VAL A 224 12.23 -4.13 4.02
CA VAL A 224 12.71 -3.39 5.19
C VAL A 224 14.21 -3.11 4.99
N GLY A 225 14.58 -1.84 5.02
CA GLY A 225 15.93 -1.41 4.65
C GLY A 225 16.27 -1.82 3.22
N GLU A 226 17.25 -2.70 3.08
CA GLU A 226 17.68 -3.28 1.80
C GLU A 226 17.23 -4.73 1.64
N THR A 227 16.36 -5.23 2.53
CA THR A 227 16.01 -6.64 2.60
C THR A 227 14.58 -6.88 2.20
N ILE A 228 14.39 -7.62 1.11
CA ILE A 228 13.10 -8.18 0.68
C ILE A 228 12.95 -9.55 1.32
N VAL A 229 11.77 -9.88 1.86
CA VAL A 229 11.40 -11.26 2.18
C VAL A 229 10.06 -11.55 1.55
N TYR A 230 9.93 -12.68 0.88
CA TYR A 230 8.65 -13.18 0.42
C TYR A 230 8.45 -14.64 0.79
N VAL A 231 7.20 -15.05 0.89
CA VAL A 231 6.77 -16.41 1.22
C VAL A 231 5.65 -16.87 0.31
N ASP A 232 5.62 -18.16 0.01
CA ASP A 232 4.47 -18.91 -0.47
C ASP A 232 3.95 -18.51 -1.86
N GLY A 233 2.62 -18.32 -1.95
CA GLY A 233 1.90 -18.06 -3.19
C GLY A 233 1.45 -19.31 -3.92
N ALA A 234 1.08 -19.14 -5.18
CA ALA A 234 0.74 -20.23 -6.07
C ALA A 234 1.74 -20.30 -7.23
N ARG A 235 2.06 -21.52 -7.66
CA ARG A 235 2.90 -21.82 -8.81
C ARG A 235 2.17 -22.72 -9.79
N GLU A 236 2.62 -22.75 -11.02
CA GLU A 236 2.12 -23.70 -12.00
C GLU A 236 2.37 -25.14 -11.51
N ASN A 237 1.34 -25.97 -11.65
CA ASN A 237 1.47 -27.38 -11.31
C ASN A 237 2.06 -28.16 -12.48
N PRO A 238 3.21 -28.83 -12.33
CA PRO A 238 3.81 -29.61 -13.41
C PRO A 238 2.90 -30.71 -13.97
N SER A 239 1.95 -31.23 -13.15
CA SER A 239 0.97 -32.22 -13.61
C SER A 239 -0.21 -31.61 -14.37
N GLY A 240 -0.36 -30.28 -14.33
CA GLY A 240 -1.41 -29.52 -15.02
C GLY A 240 -2.81 -29.60 -14.38
N ASN A 241 -3.04 -30.45 -13.41
CA ASN A 241 -4.34 -30.59 -12.73
C ASN A 241 -4.16 -30.81 -11.22
N PRO A 242 -4.61 -29.88 -10.35
CA PRO A 242 -5.15 -28.54 -10.72
C PRO A 242 -4.07 -27.70 -11.40
N LYS A 243 -4.48 -26.67 -12.14
CA LYS A 243 -3.56 -25.79 -12.89
C LYS A 243 -2.49 -25.13 -12.01
N TYR A 244 -2.90 -24.70 -10.83
CA TYR A 244 -2.02 -24.07 -9.85
C TYR A 244 -2.09 -24.79 -8.51
N VAL A 245 -0.98 -24.82 -7.81
CA VAL A 245 -0.84 -25.39 -6.46
C VAL A 245 -0.11 -24.42 -5.55
N ALA A 246 -0.32 -24.52 -4.25
CA ALA A 246 0.42 -23.71 -3.28
C ALA A 246 1.92 -23.99 -3.38
N SER A 247 2.71 -22.96 -3.19
CA SER A 247 4.17 -23.00 -3.12
C SER A 247 4.58 -22.71 -1.67
N ASP A 248 5.50 -23.48 -1.14
CA ASP A 248 6.10 -23.32 0.21
C ASP A 248 7.45 -22.60 0.18
N GLU A 249 7.72 -21.88 -0.90
CA GLU A 249 8.98 -21.17 -1.09
C GLU A 249 9.08 -19.93 -0.21
N CYS A 250 10.19 -19.84 0.54
CA CYS A 250 10.52 -18.67 1.34
C CYS A 250 11.90 -18.16 0.93
N TRP A 251 12.00 -16.88 0.58
CA TRP A 251 13.23 -16.29 0.08
C TRP A 251 13.51 -14.93 0.70
N MET A 252 14.78 -14.64 0.92
CA MET A 252 15.29 -13.34 1.32
C MET A 252 16.20 -12.80 0.22
N GLY A 253 15.92 -11.59 -0.26
CA GLY A 253 16.72 -10.84 -1.22
C GLY A 253 17.42 -9.68 -0.54
N LYS A 254 18.74 -9.56 -0.68
CA LYS A 254 19.52 -8.40 -0.25
C LYS A 254 19.82 -7.53 -1.46
N ILE A 255 19.27 -6.32 -1.48
CA ILE A 255 19.53 -5.32 -2.53
C ILE A 255 20.97 -4.80 -2.36
N ASP A 256 21.71 -4.73 -3.47
CA ASP A 256 23.05 -4.14 -3.48
C ASP A 256 22.97 -2.64 -3.26
N HIS A 257 23.79 -2.14 -2.34
CA HIS A 257 23.80 -0.73 -1.95
C HIS A 257 24.19 0.23 -3.09
N HIS A 258 25.05 -0.22 -4.01
CA HIS A 258 25.56 0.58 -5.12
C HIS A 258 24.75 0.39 -6.41
N ASP A 259 24.18 -0.81 -6.60
CA ASP A 259 23.40 -1.15 -7.77
C ASP A 259 22.06 -1.78 -7.38
N ARG A 260 21.02 -0.95 -7.27
CA ARG A 260 19.67 -1.37 -6.86
C ARG A 260 19.04 -2.44 -7.78
N THR A 261 19.62 -2.71 -8.95
CA THR A 261 19.13 -3.79 -9.83
C THR A 261 19.74 -5.14 -9.47
N LYS A 262 20.75 -5.16 -8.64
CA LYS A 262 21.37 -6.40 -8.15
C LYS A 262 20.77 -6.82 -6.83
N ILE A 263 20.29 -8.05 -6.76
CA ILE A 263 19.72 -8.65 -5.55
C ILE A 263 20.41 -9.99 -5.33
N GLN A 264 20.98 -10.17 -4.15
CA GLN A 264 21.49 -11.46 -3.70
C GLN A 264 20.37 -12.22 -2.98
N TRP A 265 19.90 -13.28 -3.60
CA TRP A 265 18.84 -14.11 -3.06
C TRP A 265 19.39 -15.26 -2.20
N THR A 266 18.72 -15.53 -1.10
CA THR A 266 19.00 -16.65 -0.18
C THR A 266 17.69 -17.36 0.13
N LYS A 267 17.65 -18.69 -0.05
CA LYS A 267 16.50 -19.49 0.34
C LYS A 267 16.42 -19.53 1.88
N LEU A 268 15.24 -19.27 2.40
CA LEU A 268 14.95 -19.39 3.82
C LEU A 268 14.36 -20.78 4.14
N PRO A 269 14.47 -21.25 5.40
CA PRO A 269 13.63 -22.33 5.87
C PRO A 269 12.15 -21.99 5.72
N SER A 270 11.30 -23.00 5.54
CA SER A 270 9.85 -22.80 5.51
C SER A 270 9.36 -22.15 6.81
N HIS A 271 8.37 -21.27 6.71
CA HIS A 271 7.71 -20.69 7.87
C HIS A 271 6.85 -21.74 8.61
N PRO A 272 6.40 -21.49 9.84
CA PRO A 272 5.49 -22.39 10.56
C PRO A 272 4.12 -22.50 9.87
N GLY A 273 3.62 -23.73 9.77
CA GLY A 273 2.30 -24.02 9.18
C GLY A 273 2.37 -24.40 7.70
N THR A 274 1.21 -24.40 7.05
CA THR A 274 1.04 -24.73 5.62
C THR A 274 1.36 -23.54 4.73
N ALA A 275 1.80 -23.83 3.50
CA ALA A 275 1.93 -22.81 2.44
C ALA A 275 0.60 -22.12 2.16
N ARG A 276 0.63 -20.83 1.80
CA ARG A 276 -0.57 -20.01 1.65
C ARG A 276 -0.55 -19.16 0.41
N TYR A 277 -1.73 -18.91 -0.07
CA TYR A 277 -2.00 -18.07 -1.23
C TYR A 277 -2.83 -16.86 -0.80
N ARG A 278 -2.55 -15.70 -1.40
CA ARG A 278 -3.22 -14.42 -1.10
C ARG A 278 -3.27 -14.10 0.40
N ILE A 279 -2.17 -14.41 1.07
CA ILE A 279 -1.83 -14.00 2.42
C ILE A 279 -1.43 -12.51 2.39
N ALA A 280 -1.77 -11.77 3.44
CA ALA A 280 -1.30 -10.39 3.60
C ALA A 280 0.16 -10.36 4.09
N GLY A 281 0.98 -9.50 3.52
CA GLY A 281 2.36 -9.27 3.97
C GLY A 281 2.71 -7.79 4.04
N GLY A 282 3.56 -7.43 5.02
CA GLY A 282 4.02 -6.05 5.20
C GLY A 282 5.26 -5.95 6.09
N GLY A 283 6.12 -4.99 5.77
CA GLY A 283 7.36 -4.74 6.51
C GLY A 283 7.26 -3.62 7.55
N SER A 284 8.07 -3.72 8.61
CA SER A 284 8.24 -2.69 9.63
C SER A 284 9.72 -2.37 9.82
N GLU A 285 10.11 -1.15 9.47
CA GLU A 285 11.47 -0.64 9.74
C GLU A 285 11.74 -0.54 11.24
N THR A 286 10.77 -0.11 12.03
CA THR A 286 10.91 0.04 13.47
C THR A 286 11.14 -1.31 14.16
N ASP A 287 10.36 -2.31 13.79
CA ASP A 287 10.40 -3.64 14.41
C ASP A 287 11.52 -4.51 13.80
N GLN A 288 12.02 -4.15 12.61
CA GLN A 288 12.94 -4.97 11.80
C GLN A 288 12.35 -6.36 11.54
N LYS A 289 11.05 -6.38 11.16
CA LYS A 289 10.27 -7.59 10.91
C LYS A 289 9.46 -7.45 9.62
N ILE A 290 9.14 -8.59 9.04
CA ILE A 290 8.12 -8.70 8.00
C ILE A 290 7.02 -9.60 8.55
N TYR A 291 5.80 -9.08 8.56
CA TYR A 291 4.61 -9.70 9.14
C TYR A 291 3.73 -10.31 8.07
N PHE A 292 3.02 -11.38 8.43
CA PHE A 292 2.13 -12.13 7.57
C PHE A 292 0.84 -12.52 8.30
N ALA A 293 -0.31 -12.43 7.63
CA ALA A 293 -1.59 -12.77 8.24
C ALA A 293 -2.60 -13.30 7.21
N GLY A 294 -3.44 -14.24 7.62
CA GLY A 294 -4.54 -14.75 6.80
C GLY A 294 -4.10 -15.62 5.62
N GLY A 295 -4.75 -15.43 4.46
CA GLY A 295 -4.54 -16.26 3.27
C GLY A 295 -5.19 -17.63 3.36
N THR A 296 -4.95 -18.50 2.38
CA THR A 296 -5.51 -19.85 2.31
C THR A 296 -4.48 -20.86 1.80
N ASP A 297 -4.60 -22.11 2.14
CA ASP A 297 -3.77 -23.20 1.60
C ASP A 297 -4.28 -23.77 0.27
N ASN A 298 -5.48 -23.38 -0.16
CA ASN A 298 -6.07 -23.78 -1.44
C ASN A 298 -6.12 -22.62 -2.44
N PRO A 299 -5.17 -22.50 -3.39
CA PRO A 299 -5.18 -21.46 -4.41
C PRO A 299 -6.45 -21.47 -5.26
N TYR A 300 -7.00 -20.27 -5.50
CA TYR A 300 -8.24 -20.05 -6.23
C TYR A 300 -8.11 -18.89 -7.23
N ASP A 301 -9.08 -18.73 -8.12
CA ASP A 301 -9.09 -17.62 -9.06
C ASP A 301 -9.50 -16.29 -8.36
N TYR A 302 -10.74 -15.81 -8.47
CA TYR A 302 -11.20 -14.57 -7.79
C TYR A 302 -12.45 -14.78 -6.93
N ASN A 303 -13.13 -15.91 -7.06
CA ASN A 303 -14.42 -16.19 -6.39
C ASN A 303 -14.27 -16.99 -5.08
N GLY A 304 -13.06 -17.39 -4.71
CA GLY A 304 -12.78 -18.19 -3.52
C GLY A 304 -12.97 -19.70 -3.74
N ILE A 305 -13.23 -20.15 -4.97
CA ILE A 305 -13.27 -21.59 -5.31
C ILE A 305 -11.92 -21.97 -5.89
N GLY A 306 -11.30 -22.95 -5.25
CA GLY A 306 -9.96 -23.43 -5.61
C GLY A 306 -9.87 -23.98 -7.03
N PHE A 307 -8.66 -23.99 -7.57
CA PHE A 307 -8.38 -24.61 -8.88
C PHE A 307 -8.64 -26.13 -8.88
N ASP A 308 -8.77 -26.72 -7.69
CA ASP A 308 -9.20 -28.11 -7.48
C ASP A 308 -10.73 -28.28 -7.39
N GLY A 309 -11.50 -27.19 -7.57
CA GLY A 309 -12.96 -27.15 -7.51
C GLY A 309 -13.55 -27.11 -6.09
N LYS A 310 -12.72 -27.05 -5.04
CA LYS A 310 -13.18 -26.97 -3.65
C LYS A 310 -13.19 -25.53 -3.14
N PRO A 311 -14.08 -25.19 -2.19
CA PRO A 311 -14.04 -23.92 -1.51
C PRO A 311 -12.71 -23.72 -0.76
N SER A 312 -12.18 -22.49 -0.79
CA SER A 312 -11.02 -22.08 -0.02
C SER A 312 -11.46 -21.38 1.25
N ASP A 313 -10.81 -21.67 2.37
CA ASP A 313 -11.10 -21.03 3.65
C ASP A 313 -9.88 -20.27 4.18
N PRO A 314 -10.09 -19.15 4.92
CA PRO A 314 -9.01 -18.35 5.45
C PRO A 314 -8.29 -19.02 6.60
N SER A 315 -6.98 -18.83 6.67
CA SER A 315 -6.14 -19.26 7.77
C SER A 315 -6.18 -18.29 8.94
N PRO A 316 -6.29 -18.77 10.19
CA PRO A 316 -6.27 -17.92 11.38
C PRO A 316 -4.88 -17.52 11.87
N VAL A 317 -3.81 -17.94 11.18
CA VAL A 317 -2.44 -17.77 11.68
C VAL A 317 -1.83 -16.43 11.26
N THR A 318 -1.20 -15.76 12.21
CA THR A 318 -0.35 -14.58 12.03
C THR A 318 1.05 -14.92 12.49
N PHE A 319 2.06 -14.58 11.69
CA PHE A 319 3.47 -14.83 11.98
C PHE A 319 4.37 -13.73 11.44
N ASP A 320 5.63 -13.72 11.84
CA ASP A 320 6.64 -12.81 11.31
C ASP A 320 7.96 -13.49 10.98
N PHE A 321 8.75 -12.78 10.17
CA PHE A 321 10.17 -13.04 9.99
C PHE A 321 10.99 -11.91 10.59
N ASN A 322 11.75 -12.24 11.62
CA ASN A 322 12.62 -11.29 12.30
C ASN A 322 13.96 -11.15 11.54
N LEU A 323 14.22 -9.97 10.98
CA LEU A 323 15.39 -9.70 10.15
C LEU A 323 16.71 -9.67 10.94
N ARG A 324 16.66 -9.47 12.26
CA ARG A 324 17.85 -9.47 13.12
C ARG A 324 18.26 -10.90 13.49
N THR A 325 17.30 -11.70 13.93
CA THR A 325 17.54 -13.09 14.37
C THR A 325 17.52 -14.10 13.24
N LYS A 326 16.97 -13.73 12.07
CA LYS A 326 16.73 -14.61 10.91
C LYS A 326 15.84 -15.81 11.25
N LYS A 327 14.85 -15.59 12.11
CA LYS A 327 13.92 -16.64 12.57
C LYS A 327 12.48 -16.26 12.28
N TRP A 328 11.67 -17.30 12.06
CA TRP A 328 10.22 -17.21 12.02
C TRP A 328 9.66 -17.25 13.45
N GLU A 329 8.62 -16.46 13.70
CA GLU A 329 7.91 -16.43 14.97
C GLU A 329 6.40 -16.45 14.72
N THR A 330 5.66 -17.35 15.38
CA THR A 330 4.20 -17.34 15.36
C THR A 330 3.70 -16.33 16.39
N ILE A 331 2.93 -15.35 15.92
CA ILE A 331 2.32 -14.32 16.77
C ILE A 331 0.99 -14.84 17.34
N ASN A 332 0.16 -15.40 16.48
CA ASN A 332 -1.14 -15.94 16.84
C ASN A 332 -1.52 -17.08 15.89
N ASP A 333 -1.91 -18.20 16.42
CA ASP A 333 -2.34 -19.40 15.67
C ASP A 333 -3.88 -19.54 15.59
N ASN A 334 -4.61 -18.67 16.29
CA ASN A 334 -6.06 -18.68 16.35
C ASN A 334 -6.63 -17.24 16.35
N THR A 335 -6.35 -16.53 15.25
CA THR A 335 -6.94 -15.20 15.01
C THR A 335 -8.44 -15.37 14.81
N PRO A 336 -9.29 -14.64 15.56
CA PRO A 336 -10.74 -14.69 15.35
C PRO A 336 -11.11 -14.09 13.98
N ASP A 337 -12.13 -14.67 13.37
CA ASP A 337 -12.68 -14.21 12.09
C ASP A 337 -11.60 -13.94 11.02
N PRO A 338 -10.79 -14.96 10.66
CA PRO A 338 -9.71 -14.76 9.71
C PRO A 338 -10.24 -14.40 8.33
N THR A 339 -9.38 -13.78 7.54
CA THR A 339 -9.69 -13.38 6.16
C THR A 339 -8.58 -13.79 5.20
N MET A 340 -8.95 -13.98 3.94
CA MET A 340 -8.06 -14.25 2.81
C MET A 340 -8.29 -13.22 1.69
N ASP A 341 -7.59 -13.33 0.57
CA ASP A 341 -7.70 -12.49 -0.63
C ASP A 341 -7.14 -11.07 -0.44
N HIS A 342 -5.98 -10.98 0.17
CA HIS A 342 -5.32 -9.72 0.46
C HIS A 342 -4.25 -9.35 -0.58
N ARG A 343 -4.01 -8.01 -0.73
CA ARG A 343 -2.96 -7.43 -1.56
C ARG A 343 -1.93 -6.64 -0.75
N GLY A 344 -1.98 -6.68 0.57
CA GLY A 344 -1.03 -6.05 1.48
C GLY A 344 -1.49 -6.15 2.92
N LEU A 345 -0.53 -5.94 3.82
CA LEU A 345 -0.72 -5.80 5.26
C LEU A 345 -0.18 -4.43 5.65
N LEU A 346 -1.01 -3.59 6.24
CA LEU A 346 -0.55 -2.28 6.69
C LEU A 346 -0.01 -2.42 8.11
N VAL A 347 1.29 -2.16 8.26
CA VAL A 347 1.95 -2.22 9.57
C VAL A 347 1.97 -0.83 10.19
N THR A 348 1.22 -0.66 11.27
CA THR A 348 1.10 0.62 12.00
C THR A 348 1.78 0.54 13.37
N HIS A 349 1.78 1.64 14.10
CA HIS A 349 2.25 1.65 15.49
C HIS A 349 1.33 0.78 16.38
N GLU A 350 0.03 0.87 16.15
CA GLU A 350 -1.00 0.18 16.94
C GLU A 350 -1.08 -1.32 16.66
N GLY A 351 -0.65 -1.77 15.48
CA GLY A 351 -0.75 -3.18 15.09
C GLY A 351 -0.71 -3.40 13.58
N LEU A 352 -1.22 -4.55 13.18
CA LEU A 352 -1.32 -4.98 11.79
C LEU A 352 -2.74 -4.78 11.31
N VAL A 353 -2.93 -4.03 10.23
CA VAL A 353 -4.27 -3.70 9.71
C VAL A 353 -4.53 -4.48 8.42
N LEU A 354 -5.61 -5.26 8.44
CA LEU A 354 -6.21 -5.91 7.27
C LEU A 354 -7.46 -5.13 6.86
N ILE A 355 -7.64 -4.88 5.58
CA ILE A 355 -8.77 -4.12 5.04
C ILE A 355 -9.54 -5.00 4.07
N GLY A 356 -10.81 -5.30 4.39
CA GLY A 356 -11.66 -6.16 3.58
C GLY A 356 -11.19 -7.63 3.55
N GLY A 357 -11.33 -8.27 2.39
CA GLY A 357 -10.99 -9.68 2.19
C GLY A 357 -12.20 -10.59 2.14
N MET A 358 -11.95 -11.91 2.17
CA MET A 358 -12.99 -12.93 2.27
C MET A 358 -12.90 -13.70 3.58
N GLU A 359 -14.04 -13.82 4.27
CA GLU A 359 -14.25 -14.64 5.46
C GLU A 359 -14.53 -16.11 5.07
N THR A 360 -14.65 -16.99 6.07
CA THR A 360 -15.12 -18.38 5.89
C THR A 360 -16.41 -18.42 5.07
N GLY A 361 -16.53 -19.41 4.19
CA GLY A 361 -17.60 -19.50 3.21
C GLY A 361 -17.48 -18.51 2.05
N GLN A 362 -16.27 -17.98 1.81
CA GLN A 362 -15.93 -17.04 0.73
C GLN A 362 -16.79 -15.77 0.75
N LYS A 363 -17.20 -15.33 1.93
CA LYS A 363 -18.00 -14.12 2.12
C LYS A 363 -17.09 -12.89 2.08
N VAL A 364 -17.31 -12.02 1.10
CA VAL A 364 -16.61 -10.73 1.02
C VAL A 364 -17.03 -9.83 2.17
N THR A 365 -16.10 -9.19 2.85
CA THR A 365 -16.34 -8.39 4.03
C THR A 365 -15.88 -6.94 3.86
N ALA A 366 -16.54 -6.00 4.56
CA ALA A 366 -16.12 -4.61 4.68
C ALA A 366 -15.22 -4.37 5.91
N ARG A 367 -14.98 -5.40 6.71
CA ARG A 367 -14.30 -5.26 7.99
C ARG A 367 -12.88 -4.77 7.85
N VAL A 368 -12.47 -3.91 8.77
CA VAL A 368 -11.08 -3.55 9.02
C VAL A 368 -10.66 -4.24 10.31
N THR A 369 -9.65 -5.10 10.21
CA THR A 369 -9.19 -5.91 11.34
C THR A 369 -7.85 -5.40 11.83
N LEU A 370 -7.76 -5.07 13.11
CA LEU A 370 -6.52 -4.73 13.79
C LEU A 370 -6.01 -5.97 14.54
N LEU A 371 -4.83 -6.45 14.18
CA LEU A 371 -4.16 -7.59 14.79
C LEU A 371 -2.97 -7.12 15.63
N SER A 372 -2.67 -7.85 16.73
CA SER A 372 -1.47 -7.60 17.53
C SER A 372 -0.21 -7.93 16.73
N LYS A 373 0.86 -7.17 16.98
CA LYS A 373 2.23 -7.48 16.54
C LYS A 373 3.00 -8.34 17.55
N GLU A 374 2.47 -8.46 18.75
CA GLU A 374 3.11 -9.19 19.82
C GLU A 374 2.50 -10.58 19.96
N PRO A 375 3.32 -11.61 20.26
CA PRO A 375 2.81 -12.93 20.56
C PRO A 375 1.82 -12.91 21.72
N LYS A 376 0.75 -13.71 21.63
CA LYS A 376 -0.11 -13.92 22.79
C LYS A 376 0.69 -14.51 23.92
N ALA A 377 0.56 -13.93 25.12
CA ALA A 377 1.07 -14.55 26.34
C ALA A 377 0.49 -15.97 26.48
N LYS A 378 1.38 -16.95 26.67
CA LYS A 378 0.98 -18.35 26.87
C LYS A 378 0.35 -18.57 28.24
#